data_dc486f162d10e7cd4ad82942bf0b26fc
#
_entry.id   dc486f162d10e7cd4ad82942bf0b26fc
#
_cell.length_a   1.000
_cell.length_b   1.000
_cell.length_c   1.000
_cell.angle_alpha   90.00
_cell.angle_beta   90.00
_cell.angle_gamma   90.00
#
_symmetry.space_group_name_H-M   'P 1'
#
loop_
_entity.id
_entity.type
_entity.pdbx_description
1 polymer ?
#
loop_
_entity_poly.entity_id
_entity_poly.type
_entity_poly.pdbx_seq_one_letter_code
_entity_poly.pdbx_strand_id
1 'polypeptide(L)'
;LVGSEMCIRDRYAVPNGMAYNSYVILDDKVAVMDTVDANFKHEWLDNLEQALGGRKPDYLIVQHMEPDHAANVSNFLEVYPGTTVVANAKTFVMIKNFFGLDLEGQKLEVENGSTLSLGNHNLTFVFAPMVHWPEVMVTYDSTDKVLFSADGFGKFGALDVEENWDDEARRYFIGIVGKYGAQVQRLLKVAATLDIQIICPLHGPVLTENLGHYISLYDTWSSYTPEEEGIVVAYTLSLIHISEPTRPIS
;
A
#
# COMPACT_ATOMS: atom_id res chain seq x y z
N LEU A 1 -9.83 -19.69 -12.68
CA LEU A 1 -10.74 -19.12 -11.71
C LEU A 1 -9.88 -18.44 -10.67
N VAL A 2 -9.55 -17.22 -10.94
CA VAL A 2 -9.19 -16.27 -9.90
C VAL A 2 -10.44 -16.22 -9.02
N GLY A 3 -10.39 -16.82 -7.84
CA GLY A 3 -11.28 -16.47 -6.78
C GLY A 3 -11.01 -15.00 -6.56
N SER A 4 -11.82 -14.20 -7.22
CA SER A 4 -11.93 -12.80 -6.99
C SER A 4 -12.12 -12.63 -5.49
N GLU A 5 -11.43 -11.66 -4.97
CA GLU A 5 -12.04 -10.90 -3.92
C GLU A 5 -11.98 -11.52 -2.53
N MET A 6 -10.79 -11.76 -2.07
CA MET A 6 -10.60 -11.43 -0.68
C MET A 6 -10.16 -9.97 -0.59
N CYS A 7 -11.00 -9.15 -1.15
CA CYS A 7 -10.90 -7.71 -1.02
C CYS A 7 -11.00 -7.35 0.47
N ILE A 8 -10.28 -6.34 0.88
CA ILE A 8 -10.36 -5.77 2.24
C ILE A 8 -11.81 -5.63 2.71
N ARG A 9 -12.71 -5.23 1.81
CA ARG A 9 -14.17 -5.11 2.06
C ARG A 9 -14.86 -6.39 2.50
N ASP A 10 -14.41 -7.55 2.04
CA ASP A 10 -15.07 -8.83 2.37
C ASP A 10 -14.64 -9.36 3.75
N ARG A 11 -13.51 -8.89 4.25
CA ARG A 11 -12.95 -9.31 5.54
C ARG A 11 -13.22 -8.34 6.67
N TYR A 12 -13.33 -7.05 6.37
CA TYR A 12 -13.44 -6.00 7.36
C TYR A 12 -14.68 -5.14 7.13
N ALA A 13 -15.38 -4.82 8.21
CA ALA A 13 -16.42 -3.82 8.14
C ALA A 13 -15.78 -2.45 7.87
N VAL A 14 -16.06 -1.87 6.73
CA VAL A 14 -15.59 -0.54 6.32
C VAL A 14 -16.77 0.37 6.00
N PRO A 15 -17.54 0.78 7.02
CA PRO A 15 -18.76 1.56 6.83
C PRO A 15 -18.51 2.90 6.13
N ASN A 16 -17.32 3.45 6.32
CA ASN A 16 -16.88 4.73 5.77
C ASN A 16 -16.10 4.57 4.44
N GLY A 17 -16.19 3.39 3.81
CA GLY A 17 -15.54 3.16 2.53
C GLY A 17 -14.04 2.88 2.64
N MET A 18 -13.35 3.05 1.51
CA MET A 18 -11.90 2.84 1.37
C MET A 18 -11.37 3.78 0.28
N ALA A 19 -10.22 4.39 0.51
CA ALA A 19 -9.49 5.11 -0.52
C ALA A 19 -8.51 4.18 -1.25
N TYR A 20 -8.38 4.35 -2.57
CA TYR A 20 -7.37 3.68 -3.39
C TYR A 20 -6.56 4.75 -4.09
N ASN A 21 -5.27 4.82 -3.78
CA ASN A 21 -4.40 5.87 -4.28
C ASN A 21 -3.45 5.34 -5.35
N SER A 22 -3.27 6.14 -6.38
CA SER A 22 -2.22 6.02 -7.38
C SER A 22 -1.61 7.41 -7.55
N TYR A 23 -0.30 7.50 -7.82
CA TYR A 23 0.38 8.78 -7.86
C TYR A 23 1.08 8.98 -9.21
N VAL A 24 1.28 10.24 -9.59
CA VAL A 24 1.98 10.61 -10.82
C VAL A 24 3.13 11.53 -10.48
N ILE A 25 4.32 11.19 -10.95
CA ILE A 25 5.51 12.06 -10.88
C ILE A 25 5.74 12.62 -12.27
N LEU A 26 5.61 13.94 -12.41
CA LEU A 26 5.82 14.67 -13.65
C LEU A 26 7.22 15.27 -13.67
N ASP A 27 8.13 14.68 -14.45
CA ASP A 27 9.50 15.15 -14.62
C ASP A 27 9.87 15.02 -16.11
N ASP A 28 11.16 15.01 -16.47
CA ASP A 28 11.60 14.71 -17.85
C ASP A 28 11.03 13.38 -18.30
N LYS A 29 11.07 12.37 -17.42
CA LYS A 29 10.35 11.11 -17.52
C LYS A 29 9.15 11.11 -16.56
N VAL A 30 8.03 10.56 -17.02
CA VAL A 30 6.80 10.47 -16.23
C VAL A 30 6.68 9.08 -15.64
N ALA A 31 6.49 9.01 -14.33
CA ALA A 31 6.21 7.77 -13.63
C ALA A 31 4.81 7.77 -13.00
N VAL A 32 4.11 6.64 -13.15
CA VAL A 32 2.86 6.34 -12.45
C VAL A 32 3.17 5.30 -11.39
N MET A 33 2.70 5.54 -10.16
CA MET A 33 2.92 4.68 -9.00
C MET A 33 1.66 3.88 -8.74
N ASP A 34 1.73 2.57 -8.92
CA ASP A 34 0.65 1.61 -8.77
C ASP A 34 -0.63 1.93 -9.56
N THR A 35 -1.61 1.07 -9.49
CA THR A 35 -2.94 1.26 -10.05
C THR A 35 -3.98 1.21 -8.93
N VAL A 36 -5.24 0.98 -9.26
CA VAL A 36 -6.33 0.92 -8.29
C VAL A 36 -7.20 -0.33 -8.51
N ASP A 37 -8.18 -0.55 -7.64
CA ASP A 37 -9.18 -1.62 -7.76
C ASP A 37 -9.88 -1.61 -9.13
N ALA A 38 -10.21 -2.81 -9.63
CA ALA A 38 -10.79 -3.00 -10.96
C ALA A 38 -12.11 -2.22 -11.17
N ASN A 39 -12.90 -2.04 -10.11
CA ASN A 39 -14.18 -1.35 -10.18
C ASN A 39 -14.03 0.15 -10.49
N PHE A 40 -12.88 0.74 -10.21
CA PHE A 40 -12.59 2.15 -10.42
C PHE A 40 -11.75 2.44 -11.67
N LYS A 41 -11.59 1.46 -12.56
CA LYS A 41 -10.79 1.56 -13.80
C LYS A 41 -11.04 2.86 -14.58
N HIS A 42 -12.31 3.16 -14.88
CA HIS A 42 -12.65 4.30 -15.74
C HIS A 42 -12.35 5.62 -15.07
N GLU A 43 -12.79 5.77 -13.82
CA GLU A 43 -12.53 6.97 -13.03
C GLU A 43 -11.02 7.21 -12.85
N TRP A 44 -10.28 6.15 -12.53
CA TRP A 44 -8.83 6.24 -12.39
C TRP A 44 -8.13 6.64 -13.69
N LEU A 45 -8.50 6.05 -14.84
CA LEU A 45 -7.91 6.40 -16.14
C LEU A 45 -8.24 7.84 -16.55
N ASP A 46 -9.46 8.31 -16.29
CA ASP A 46 -9.87 9.69 -16.57
C ASP A 46 -9.07 10.68 -15.70
N ASN A 47 -8.91 10.38 -14.41
CA ASN A 47 -8.11 11.19 -13.49
C ASN A 47 -6.63 11.17 -13.88
N LEU A 48 -6.11 10.02 -14.30
CA LEU A 48 -4.74 9.87 -14.77
C LEU A 48 -4.49 10.70 -16.04
N GLU A 49 -5.39 10.65 -17.01
CA GLU A 49 -5.28 11.46 -18.24
C GLU A 49 -5.24 12.96 -17.91
N GLN A 50 -6.08 13.41 -17.00
CA GLN A 50 -6.07 14.81 -16.52
C GLN A 50 -4.74 15.15 -15.84
N ALA A 51 -4.23 14.30 -14.95
CA ALA A 51 -2.96 14.51 -14.26
C ALA A 51 -1.76 14.53 -15.23
N LEU A 52 -1.80 13.69 -16.27
CA LEU A 52 -0.74 13.63 -17.30
C LEU A 52 -0.71 14.87 -18.19
N GLY A 53 -1.82 15.61 -18.32
CA GLY A 53 -1.87 16.85 -19.12
C GLY A 53 -1.46 16.68 -20.58
N GLY A 54 -1.77 15.54 -21.18
CA GLY A 54 -1.42 15.17 -22.56
C GLY A 54 -0.03 14.52 -22.71
N ARG A 55 0.72 14.37 -21.63
CA ARG A 55 1.98 13.59 -21.62
C ARG A 55 1.66 12.09 -21.58
N LYS A 56 2.65 11.28 -21.93
CA LYS A 56 2.55 9.82 -21.82
C LYS A 56 3.46 9.35 -20.69
N PRO A 57 3.04 8.34 -19.91
CA PRO A 57 3.90 7.77 -18.88
C PRO A 57 5.04 6.97 -19.52
N ASP A 58 6.27 7.22 -19.05
CA ASP A 58 7.45 6.42 -19.39
C ASP A 58 7.49 5.14 -18.55
N TYR A 59 7.04 5.24 -17.28
CA TYR A 59 7.12 4.16 -16.31
C TYR A 59 5.79 3.93 -15.60
N LEU A 60 5.46 2.66 -15.37
CA LEU A 60 4.50 2.21 -14.36
C LEU A 60 5.29 1.46 -13.28
N ILE A 61 5.37 2.03 -12.09
CA ILE A 61 6.06 1.42 -10.95
C ILE A 61 5.03 0.62 -10.15
N VAL A 62 5.22 -0.69 -10.07
CA VAL A 62 4.31 -1.59 -9.33
C VAL A 62 4.98 -2.01 -8.03
N GLN A 63 4.52 -1.43 -6.93
CA GLN A 63 5.05 -1.67 -5.60
C GLN A 63 4.38 -2.86 -4.92
N HIS A 64 3.08 -3.09 -5.22
CA HIS A 64 2.26 -4.11 -4.59
C HIS A 64 1.30 -4.77 -5.57
N MET A 65 1.12 -6.08 -5.45
CA MET A 65 0.33 -6.90 -6.38
C MET A 65 -1.04 -7.30 -5.84
N GLU A 66 -1.47 -6.77 -4.71
CA GLU A 66 -2.84 -6.98 -4.27
C GLU A 66 -3.81 -6.40 -5.32
N PRO A 67 -4.95 -7.06 -5.61
CA PRO A 67 -5.82 -6.66 -6.71
C PRO A 67 -6.30 -5.21 -6.68
N ASP A 68 -6.46 -4.64 -5.49
CA ASP A 68 -6.89 -3.24 -5.33
C ASP A 68 -5.80 -2.21 -5.67
N HIS A 69 -4.57 -2.67 -5.96
CA HIS A 69 -3.47 -1.82 -6.45
C HIS A 69 -2.94 -2.27 -7.81
N ALA A 70 -3.21 -3.51 -8.22
CA ALA A 70 -2.62 -4.08 -9.43
C ALA A 70 -3.63 -4.48 -10.51
N ALA A 71 -4.92 -4.51 -10.23
CA ALA A 71 -5.94 -5.03 -11.14
C ALA A 71 -5.96 -4.30 -12.50
N ASN A 72 -5.52 -3.05 -12.54
CA ASN A 72 -5.53 -2.25 -13.76
C ASN A 72 -4.19 -2.23 -14.53
N VAL A 73 -3.20 -3.02 -14.16
CA VAL A 73 -1.91 -3.10 -14.88
C VAL A 73 -2.12 -3.43 -16.37
N SER A 74 -2.93 -4.45 -16.68
CA SER A 74 -3.24 -4.78 -18.08
C SER A 74 -3.97 -3.65 -18.80
N ASN A 75 -4.98 -3.08 -18.17
CA ASN A 75 -5.77 -1.98 -18.73
C ASN A 75 -4.92 -0.74 -19.00
N PHE A 76 -4.00 -0.44 -18.09
CA PHE A 76 -3.06 0.67 -18.24
C PHE A 76 -2.16 0.48 -19.47
N LEU A 77 -1.60 -0.73 -19.65
CA LEU A 77 -0.73 -1.04 -20.78
C LEU A 77 -1.48 -1.08 -22.13
N GLU A 78 -2.78 -1.37 -22.13
CA GLU A 78 -3.61 -1.22 -23.33
C GLU A 78 -3.75 0.25 -23.75
N VAL A 79 -3.90 1.17 -22.79
CA VAL A 79 -4.00 2.62 -23.03
C VAL A 79 -2.63 3.24 -23.34
N TYR A 80 -1.59 2.79 -22.63
CA TYR A 80 -0.22 3.31 -22.74
C TYR A 80 0.79 2.21 -23.11
N PRO A 81 0.71 1.65 -24.33
CA PRO A 81 1.49 0.48 -24.74
C PRO A 81 3.00 0.69 -24.82
N GLY A 82 3.47 1.94 -24.74
CA GLY A 82 4.89 2.29 -24.74
C GLY A 82 5.53 2.38 -23.36
N THR A 83 4.75 2.18 -22.30
CA THR A 83 5.22 2.32 -20.92
C THR A 83 6.07 1.12 -20.48
N THR A 84 7.18 1.38 -19.79
CA THR A 84 8.00 0.35 -19.15
C THR A 84 7.48 0.08 -17.75
N VAL A 85 7.17 -1.18 -17.44
CA VAL A 85 6.82 -1.60 -16.08
C VAL A 85 8.08 -1.76 -15.24
N VAL A 86 8.12 -1.11 -14.08
CA VAL A 86 9.24 -1.13 -13.14
C VAL A 86 8.79 -1.88 -11.89
N ALA A 87 9.46 -2.97 -11.57
CA ALA A 87 9.11 -3.80 -10.41
C ALA A 87 10.26 -4.74 -10.03
N ASN A 88 10.15 -5.42 -8.90
CA ASN A 88 11.08 -6.48 -8.56
C ASN A 88 10.74 -7.82 -9.24
N ALA A 89 11.65 -8.78 -9.20
CA ALA A 89 11.51 -10.08 -9.85
C ALA A 89 10.24 -10.84 -9.44
N LYS A 90 9.83 -10.78 -8.16
CA LYS A 90 8.64 -11.48 -7.68
C LYS A 90 7.36 -10.86 -8.25
N THR A 91 7.30 -9.54 -8.31
CA THR A 91 6.20 -8.81 -8.93
C THR A 91 6.01 -9.22 -10.38
N PHE A 92 7.08 -9.35 -11.16
CA PHE A 92 6.98 -9.83 -12.56
C PHE A 92 6.45 -11.25 -12.67
N VAL A 93 6.85 -12.15 -11.77
CA VAL A 93 6.27 -13.51 -11.71
C VAL A 93 4.76 -13.44 -11.43
N MET A 94 4.33 -12.55 -10.53
CA MET A 94 2.91 -12.38 -10.20
C MET A 94 2.13 -11.74 -11.35
N ILE A 95 2.67 -10.73 -12.02
CA ILE A 95 2.07 -10.12 -13.23
C ILE A 95 1.82 -11.19 -14.30
N LYS A 96 2.80 -12.05 -14.54
CA LYS A 96 2.66 -13.16 -15.48
C LYS A 96 1.56 -14.15 -15.05
N ASN A 97 1.51 -14.49 -13.76
CA ASN A 97 0.53 -15.46 -13.26
C ASN A 97 -0.90 -14.90 -13.20
N PHE A 98 -1.06 -13.61 -12.86
CA PHE A 98 -2.39 -13.00 -12.69
C PHE A 98 -2.98 -12.53 -14.01
N PHE A 99 -2.15 -11.98 -14.89
CA PHE A 99 -2.60 -11.33 -16.13
C PHE A 99 -2.17 -12.05 -17.41
N GLY A 100 -1.28 -13.04 -17.33
CA GLY A 100 -0.70 -13.70 -18.49
C GLY A 100 0.27 -12.84 -19.29
N LEU A 101 0.71 -11.70 -18.74
CA LEU A 101 1.61 -10.75 -19.40
C LEU A 101 3.07 -11.18 -19.20
N ASP A 102 3.83 -11.28 -20.28
CA ASP A 102 5.27 -11.59 -20.23
C ASP A 102 6.15 -10.33 -20.23
N LEU A 103 5.64 -9.21 -20.69
CA LEU A 103 6.28 -7.89 -20.74
C LEU A 103 7.68 -7.90 -21.37
N GLU A 104 7.93 -8.77 -22.36
CA GLU A 104 9.21 -8.79 -23.08
C GLU A 104 9.50 -7.42 -23.72
N GLY A 105 10.65 -6.82 -23.35
CA GLY A 105 11.04 -5.50 -23.83
C GLY A 105 10.33 -4.30 -23.16
N GLN A 106 9.39 -4.56 -22.22
CA GLN A 106 8.65 -3.52 -21.50
C GLN A 106 8.81 -3.61 -19.98
N LYS A 107 9.82 -4.33 -19.50
CA LYS A 107 10.09 -4.47 -18.07
C LYS A 107 11.45 -3.91 -17.68
N LEU A 108 11.50 -3.25 -16.53
CA LEU A 108 12.71 -2.88 -15.82
C LEU A 108 12.68 -3.54 -14.45
N GLU A 109 13.44 -4.61 -14.30
CA GLU A 109 13.58 -5.29 -13.01
C GLU A 109 14.55 -4.51 -12.13
N VAL A 110 14.10 -4.21 -10.90
CA VAL A 110 14.87 -3.44 -9.91
C VAL A 110 15.33 -4.34 -8.76
N GLU A 111 16.46 -3.97 -8.18
CA GLU A 111 17.02 -4.61 -6.99
C GLU A 111 16.82 -3.73 -5.76
N ASN A 112 16.95 -4.33 -4.58
CA ASN A 112 16.86 -3.57 -3.33
C ASN A 112 17.97 -2.53 -3.23
N GLY A 113 17.58 -1.27 -3.05
CA GLY A 113 18.49 -0.13 -2.98
C GLY A 113 18.90 0.43 -4.34
N SER A 114 18.42 -0.14 -5.45
CA SER A 114 18.67 0.44 -6.78
C SER A 114 17.91 1.75 -6.99
N THR A 115 18.35 2.54 -7.95
CA THR A 115 17.78 3.87 -8.23
C THR A 115 17.33 3.99 -9.67
N LEU A 116 16.30 4.83 -9.90
CA LEU A 116 15.81 5.23 -11.21
C LEU A 116 15.72 6.76 -11.26
N SER A 117 16.40 7.38 -12.21
CA SER A 117 16.29 8.81 -12.44
C SER A 117 15.17 9.12 -13.43
N LEU A 118 14.34 10.10 -13.09
CA LEU A 118 13.29 10.64 -13.97
C LEU A 118 13.73 11.96 -14.64
N GLY A 119 14.90 12.45 -14.30
CA GLY A 119 15.44 13.76 -14.66
C GLY A 119 15.90 14.48 -13.39
N ASN A 120 15.05 15.28 -12.80
CA ASN A 120 15.30 15.93 -11.51
C ASN A 120 15.01 15.01 -10.33
N HIS A 121 13.99 14.18 -10.42
CA HIS A 121 13.60 13.20 -9.38
C HIS A 121 14.43 11.93 -9.47
N ASN A 122 14.85 11.43 -8.30
CA ASN A 122 15.62 10.19 -8.18
C ASN A 122 14.93 9.26 -7.21
N LEU A 123 14.40 8.18 -7.74
CA LEU A 123 13.65 7.16 -7.02
C LEU A 123 14.58 6.06 -6.53
N THR A 124 14.51 5.71 -5.27
CA THR A 124 15.22 4.58 -4.67
C THR A 124 14.23 3.52 -4.24
N PHE A 125 14.44 2.28 -4.65
CA PHE A 125 13.56 1.15 -4.35
C PHE A 125 14.03 0.41 -3.10
N VAL A 126 13.17 0.29 -2.10
CA VAL A 126 13.45 -0.44 -0.86
C VAL A 126 12.50 -1.62 -0.74
N PHE A 127 13.02 -2.83 -0.70
CA PHE A 127 12.18 -4.01 -0.56
C PHE A 127 11.64 -4.15 0.86
N ALA A 128 10.34 -4.37 0.94
CA ALA A 128 9.58 -4.52 2.18
C ALA A 128 8.85 -5.88 2.23
N PRO A 129 9.57 -7.02 2.05
CA PRO A 129 8.91 -8.32 1.94
C PRO A 129 8.10 -8.64 3.17
N MET A 130 6.87 -9.12 2.95
CA MET A 130 5.88 -9.42 3.99
C MET A 130 5.31 -8.19 4.72
N VAL A 131 5.46 -7.00 4.14
CA VAL A 131 4.76 -5.80 4.59
C VAL A 131 3.78 -5.34 3.49
N HIS A 132 2.66 -6.07 3.18
CA HIS A 132 2.33 -7.33 3.88
C HIS A 132 2.46 -8.57 2.98
N TRP A 133 2.74 -8.44 1.69
CA TRP A 133 2.98 -9.55 0.74
C TRP A 133 4.48 -9.70 0.43
N PRO A 134 4.90 -10.86 -0.13
CA PRO A 134 6.31 -11.19 -0.28
C PRO A 134 7.07 -10.35 -1.32
N GLU A 135 6.36 -9.69 -2.23
CA GLU A 135 6.92 -8.86 -3.31
C GLU A 135 6.94 -7.37 -2.98
N VAL A 136 6.30 -6.94 -1.91
CA VAL A 136 6.15 -5.50 -1.61
C VAL A 136 7.50 -4.79 -1.60
N MET A 137 7.52 -3.66 -2.28
CA MET A 137 8.57 -2.65 -2.17
C MET A 137 7.96 -1.27 -1.90
N VAL A 138 8.74 -0.40 -1.33
CA VAL A 138 8.42 1.02 -1.18
C VAL A 138 9.41 1.83 -2.01
N THR A 139 9.01 3.03 -2.42
CA THR A 139 9.84 3.88 -3.26
C THR A 139 10.08 5.22 -2.57
N TYR A 140 11.34 5.63 -2.46
CA TYR A 140 11.71 6.91 -1.90
C TYR A 140 12.21 7.85 -3.00
N ASP A 141 11.56 9.00 -3.15
CA ASP A 141 12.05 10.10 -3.96
C ASP A 141 12.91 11.02 -3.09
N SER A 142 14.20 11.08 -3.41
CA SER A 142 15.16 11.87 -2.65
C SER A 142 15.09 13.37 -2.96
N THR A 143 14.45 13.77 -4.04
CA THR A 143 14.33 15.17 -4.46
C THR A 143 13.28 15.90 -3.65
N ASP A 144 12.06 15.38 -3.63
CA ASP A 144 10.95 15.95 -2.86
C ASP A 144 10.79 15.30 -1.48
N LYS A 145 11.68 14.33 -1.14
CA LYS A 145 11.68 13.62 0.14
C LYS A 145 10.37 12.89 0.42
N VAL A 146 9.81 12.29 -0.62
CA VAL A 146 8.53 11.57 -0.60
C VAL A 146 8.77 10.08 -0.45
N LEU A 147 8.10 9.45 0.49
CA LEU A 147 8.01 8.00 0.61
C LEU A 147 6.66 7.51 0.05
N PHE A 148 6.68 6.81 -1.07
CA PHE A 148 5.56 6.01 -1.55
C PHE A 148 5.60 4.68 -0.80
N SER A 149 4.73 4.53 0.18
CA SER A 149 4.86 3.52 1.23
C SER A 149 4.12 2.22 0.98
N ALA A 150 3.58 2.02 -0.23
CA ALA A 150 2.63 0.95 -0.51
C ALA A 150 1.50 0.97 0.55
N ASP A 151 1.16 -0.15 1.16
CA ASP A 151 0.15 -0.24 2.22
C ASP A 151 0.62 0.31 3.57
N GLY A 152 1.89 0.58 3.72
CA GLY A 152 2.43 1.19 4.92
C GLY A 152 1.80 2.56 5.19
N PHE A 153 1.41 2.81 6.43
CA PHE A 153 0.72 4.02 6.88
C PHE A 153 -0.69 4.22 6.29
N GLY A 154 -1.25 3.16 5.68
CA GLY A 154 -2.62 3.14 5.22
C GLY A 154 -3.65 3.09 6.36
N LYS A 155 -4.89 3.48 6.05
CA LYS A 155 -6.03 3.38 6.94
C LYS A 155 -7.30 2.98 6.20
N PHE A 156 -8.28 2.45 6.91
CA PHE A 156 -9.65 2.35 6.40
C PHE A 156 -10.30 3.73 6.29
N GLY A 157 -11.37 3.81 5.50
CA GLY A 157 -12.17 5.02 5.28
C GLY A 157 -11.84 5.77 4.00
N ALA A 158 -12.87 6.38 3.41
CA ALA A 158 -12.75 7.27 2.26
C ALA A 158 -12.14 8.62 2.67
N LEU A 159 -11.61 9.38 1.70
CA LEU A 159 -10.92 10.65 1.98
C LEU A 159 -11.87 11.79 2.33
N ASP A 160 -13.15 11.66 1.99
CA ASP A 160 -14.20 12.65 2.24
C ASP A 160 -14.96 12.40 3.55
N VAL A 161 -14.55 11.45 4.36
CA VAL A 161 -15.12 11.13 5.66
C VAL A 161 -14.20 11.63 6.76
N GLU A 162 -14.75 12.44 7.67
CA GLU A 162 -14.03 12.89 8.86
C GLU A 162 -14.02 11.78 9.92
N GLU A 163 -12.85 11.24 10.21
CA GLU A 163 -12.64 10.20 11.22
C GLU A 163 -11.23 10.27 11.82
N ASN A 164 -11.05 9.66 13.00
CA ASN A 164 -9.74 9.60 13.62
C ASN A 164 -8.81 8.66 12.84
N TRP A 165 -7.68 9.21 12.37
CA TRP A 165 -6.68 8.45 11.63
C TRP A 165 -6.13 7.28 12.46
N ASP A 166 -5.79 7.51 13.73
CA ASP A 166 -5.14 6.54 14.59
C ASP A 166 -5.98 5.27 14.78
N ASP A 167 -7.29 5.41 14.96
CA ASP A 167 -8.19 4.28 15.20
C ASP A 167 -8.33 3.41 13.95
N GLU A 168 -8.54 4.03 12.79
CA GLU A 168 -8.72 3.31 11.53
C GLU A 168 -7.38 2.76 10.99
N ALA A 169 -6.28 3.46 11.21
CA ALA A 169 -4.95 2.97 10.85
C ALA A 169 -4.50 1.82 11.77
N ARG A 170 -4.81 1.89 13.08
CA ARG A 170 -4.55 0.79 14.02
C ARG A 170 -5.31 -0.47 13.60
N ARG A 171 -6.59 -0.31 13.28
CA ARG A 171 -7.46 -1.41 12.84
C ARG A 171 -6.95 -2.02 11.52
N TYR A 172 -6.52 -1.18 10.59
CA TYR A 172 -5.90 -1.56 9.33
C TYR A 172 -4.58 -2.31 9.60
N PHE A 173 -3.67 -1.73 10.37
CA PHE A 173 -2.38 -2.33 10.71
C PHE A 173 -2.54 -3.72 11.36
N ILE A 174 -3.37 -3.83 12.41
CA ILE A 174 -3.56 -5.10 13.14
C ILE A 174 -4.13 -6.17 12.23
N GLY A 175 -5.10 -5.83 11.39
CA GLY A 175 -5.76 -6.76 10.49
C GLY A 175 -4.88 -7.27 9.36
N ILE A 176 -4.04 -6.42 8.79
CA ILE A 176 -3.33 -6.68 7.54
C ILE A 176 -1.84 -6.96 7.79
N VAL A 177 -1.17 -6.10 8.53
CA VAL A 177 0.29 -6.10 8.71
C VAL A 177 0.71 -6.69 10.06
N GLY A 178 -0.16 -6.70 11.07
CA GLY A 178 0.18 -6.93 12.46
C GLY A 178 0.98 -8.21 12.77
N LYS A 179 0.75 -9.29 12.01
CA LYS A 179 1.53 -10.54 12.18
C LYS A 179 2.98 -10.45 11.71
N TYR A 180 3.34 -9.37 11.01
CA TYR A 180 4.66 -9.16 10.42
C TYR A 180 5.46 -8.05 11.10
N GLY A 181 5.25 -7.83 12.38
CA GLY A 181 5.90 -6.76 13.15
C GLY A 181 7.41 -6.70 12.98
N ALA A 182 8.10 -7.85 12.99
CA ALA A 182 9.56 -7.89 12.79
C ALA A 182 10.00 -7.37 11.41
N GLN A 183 9.19 -7.54 10.37
CA GLN A 183 9.45 -7.02 9.03
C GLN A 183 9.23 -5.52 8.98
N VAL A 184 8.15 -5.03 9.61
CA VAL A 184 7.88 -3.60 9.76
C VAL A 184 9.02 -2.92 10.52
N GLN A 185 9.49 -3.50 11.63
CA GLN A 185 10.64 -2.97 12.39
C GLN A 185 11.92 -2.84 11.55
N ARG A 186 12.15 -3.78 10.63
CA ARG A 186 13.29 -3.66 9.70
C ARG A 186 13.10 -2.51 8.71
N LEU A 187 11.89 -2.35 8.18
CA LEU A 187 11.55 -1.25 7.27
C LEU A 187 11.69 0.10 7.96
N LEU A 188 11.17 0.23 9.18
CA LEU A 188 11.30 1.47 9.98
C LEU A 188 12.77 1.84 10.23
N LYS A 189 13.65 0.87 10.46
CA LYS A 189 15.10 1.12 10.60
C LYS A 189 15.72 1.68 9.32
N VAL A 190 15.30 1.21 8.16
CA VAL A 190 15.74 1.76 6.87
C VAL A 190 15.16 3.16 6.68
N ALA A 191 13.86 3.33 6.91
CA ALA A 191 13.18 4.62 6.79
C ALA A 191 13.80 5.70 7.70
N ALA A 192 14.26 5.34 8.89
CA ALA A 192 14.95 6.25 9.81
C ALA A 192 16.28 6.81 9.26
N THR A 193 16.84 6.21 8.21
CA THR A 193 18.05 6.73 7.54
C THR A 193 17.73 7.70 6.40
N LEU A 194 16.45 7.87 6.06
CA LEU A 194 15.97 8.73 4.98
C LEU A 194 15.39 10.02 5.55
N ASP A 195 15.54 11.12 4.81
CA ASP A 195 14.92 12.41 5.15
C ASP A 195 13.52 12.47 4.54
N ILE A 196 12.55 11.83 5.20
CA ILE A 196 11.17 11.74 4.73
C ILE A 196 10.38 12.95 5.23
N GLN A 197 9.77 13.70 4.30
CA GLN A 197 8.93 14.86 4.58
C GLN A 197 7.45 14.61 4.23
N ILE A 198 7.17 13.64 3.35
CA ILE A 198 5.85 13.29 2.88
C ILE A 198 5.75 11.76 2.81
N ILE A 199 4.62 11.20 3.24
CA ILE A 199 4.31 9.78 3.06
C ILE A 199 3.04 9.66 2.20
N CYS A 200 3.15 8.89 1.13
CA CYS A 200 2.10 8.63 0.16
C CYS A 200 1.67 7.15 0.24
N PRO A 201 0.68 6.79 1.07
CA PRO A 201 0.18 5.43 1.19
C PRO A 201 -0.80 5.07 0.06
N LEU A 202 -0.98 3.79 -0.21
CA LEU A 202 -1.99 3.32 -1.18
C LEU A 202 -3.43 3.42 -0.65
N HIS A 203 -3.60 3.59 0.67
CA HIS A 203 -4.88 3.82 1.32
C HIS A 203 -4.84 5.01 2.28
N GLY A 204 -5.89 5.82 2.29
CA GLY A 204 -5.99 6.96 3.19
C GLY A 204 -5.30 8.23 2.67
N PRO A 205 -5.14 9.26 3.50
CA PRO A 205 -4.61 10.55 3.09
C PRO A 205 -3.09 10.54 2.92
N VAL A 206 -2.59 11.45 2.09
CA VAL A 206 -1.17 11.80 2.06
C VAL A 206 -0.81 12.47 3.39
N LEU A 207 0.28 12.01 4.01
CA LEU A 207 0.74 12.53 5.30
C LEU A 207 1.89 13.52 5.07
N THR A 208 1.67 14.78 5.43
CA THR A 208 2.62 15.89 5.21
C THR A 208 3.07 16.54 6.51
N GLU A 209 2.37 16.29 7.60
CA GLU A 209 2.63 16.89 8.89
C GLU A 209 2.71 15.82 9.97
N ASN A 210 3.41 16.12 11.05
CA ASN A 210 3.46 15.28 12.24
C ASN A 210 3.88 13.81 11.99
N LEU A 211 4.75 13.57 11.00
CA LEU A 211 5.17 12.23 10.59
C LEU A 211 5.74 11.39 11.74
N GLY A 212 6.38 12.05 12.71
CA GLY A 212 6.91 11.40 13.91
C GLY A 212 5.82 10.67 14.72
N HIS A 213 4.59 11.19 14.76
CA HIS A 213 3.45 10.55 15.41
C HIS A 213 3.11 9.22 14.72
N TYR A 214 2.92 9.22 13.42
CA TYR A 214 2.56 8.02 12.64
C TYR A 214 3.66 6.95 12.71
N ILE A 215 4.92 7.36 12.63
CA ILE A 215 6.08 6.46 12.76
C ILE A 215 6.12 5.84 14.16
N SER A 216 5.86 6.63 15.21
CA SER A 216 5.82 6.16 16.60
C SER A 216 4.72 5.12 16.84
N LEU A 217 3.53 5.33 16.24
CA LEU A 217 2.44 4.35 16.31
C LEU A 217 2.83 3.03 15.63
N TYR A 218 3.42 3.10 14.43
CA TYR A 218 3.90 1.92 13.71
C TYR A 218 5.01 1.19 14.47
N ASP A 219 5.90 1.91 15.16
CA ASP A 219 6.91 1.31 16.03
C ASP A 219 6.27 0.57 17.22
N THR A 220 5.32 1.21 17.89
CA THR A 220 4.57 0.63 19.00
C THR A 220 3.82 -0.63 18.57
N TRP A 221 3.04 -0.56 17.48
CA TRP A 221 2.25 -1.70 17.01
C TRP A 221 3.11 -2.85 16.51
N SER A 222 4.19 -2.56 15.79
CA SER A 222 5.07 -3.59 15.22
C SER A 222 6.02 -4.22 16.22
N SER A 223 6.31 -3.54 17.33
CA SER A 223 7.05 -4.12 18.46
C SER A 223 6.16 -4.91 19.42
N TYR A 224 4.84 -4.91 19.18
CA TYR A 224 3.83 -5.50 20.08
C TYR A 224 3.84 -4.89 21.49
N THR A 225 4.22 -3.63 21.58
CA THR A 225 4.18 -2.87 22.82
C THR A 225 2.72 -2.48 23.12
N PRO A 226 2.17 -2.77 24.30
CA PRO A 226 0.84 -2.32 24.66
C PRO A 226 0.73 -0.80 24.62
N GLU A 227 -0.33 -0.27 24.02
CA GLU A 227 -0.62 1.17 24.06
C GLU A 227 -1.24 1.57 25.39
N GLU A 228 -1.94 0.63 26.04
CA GLU A 228 -2.61 0.83 27.34
C GLU A 228 -2.38 -0.38 28.24
N GLU A 229 -2.33 -0.14 29.53
CA GLU A 229 -2.35 -1.22 30.52
C GLU A 229 -3.76 -1.76 30.70
N GLY A 230 -3.93 -3.06 30.62
CA GLY A 230 -5.25 -3.67 30.75
C GLY A 230 -5.24 -5.19 30.74
N ILE A 231 -6.43 -5.77 30.81
CA ILE A 231 -6.66 -7.21 30.70
C ILE A 231 -7.48 -7.48 29.46
N VAL A 232 -6.96 -8.33 28.56
CA VAL A 232 -7.69 -8.81 27.40
C VAL A 232 -8.35 -10.14 27.75
N VAL A 233 -9.67 -10.23 27.58
CA VAL A 233 -10.43 -11.48 27.70
C VAL A 233 -10.82 -11.93 26.30
N ALA A 234 -10.17 -12.98 25.81
CA ALA A 234 -10.54 -13.59 24.54
C ALA A 234 -11.48 -14.76 24.80
N TYR A 235 -12.61 -14.83 24.09
CA TYR A 235 -13.55 -15.95 24.16
C TYR A 235 -14.06 -16.31 22.77
N THR A 236 -14.41 -17.58 22.60
CA THR A 236 -15.10 -18.05 21.41
C THR A 236 -16.50 -18.50 21.79
N LEU A 237 -17.49 -18.11 20.99
CA LEU A 237 -18.84 -18.63 21.12
C LEU A 237 -18.94 -19.95 20.37
N SER A 238 -19.29 -21.02 21.08
CA SER A 238 -19.70 -22.27 20.45
C SER A 238 -21.13 -22.14 19.98
N LEU A 239 -21.41 -22.51 18.74
CA LEU A 239 -22.78 -22.57 18.22
C LEU A 239 -23.66 -23.61 18.93
N ILE A 240 -23.09 -24.51 19.77
CA ILE A 240 -23.78 -25.59 20.45
C ILE A 240 -24.08 -25.22 21.90
N HIS A 241 -23.28 -24.34 22.52
CA HIS A 241 -23.49 -23.93 23.93
C HIS A 241 -23.20 -22.43 24.08
N ILE A 242 -24.29 -21.69 24.28
CA ILE A 242 -24.20 -20.32 24.80
C ILE A 242 -24.22 -20.46 26.33
N SER A 243 -23.09 -20.39 26.98
CA SER A 243 -23.04 -20.23 28.43
C SER A 243 -23.22 -18.75 28.76
N GLU A 244 -24.29 -18.40 29.40
CA GLU A 244 -24.41 -17.05 29.98
C GLU A 244 -23.26 -16.82 30.98
N PRO A 245 -22.65 -15.61 30.99
CA PRO A 245 -21.67 -15.30 32.01
C PRO A 245 -22.34 -15.44 33.37
N THR A 246 -21.83 -16.33 34.21
CA THR A 246 -22.29 -16.48 35.56
C THR A 246 -22.09 -15.17 36.31
N ARG A 247 -23.18 -14.54 36.75
CA ARG A 247 -23.08 -13.38 37.63
C ARG A 247 -22.30 -13.79 38.87
N PRO A 248 -21.40 -12.92 39.39
CA PRO A 248 -20.80 -13.16 40.67
C PRO A 248 -21.91 -13.30 41.70
N ILE A 249 -21.89 -14.40 42.44
CA ILE A 249 -22.78 -14.55 43.59
C ILE A 249 -22.22 -13.61 44.67
N SER A 250 -23.00 -12.60 44.99
CA SER A 250 -22.73 -11.66 46.09
C SER A 250 -22.77 -12.35 47.45
#